data_02941d054971419132fb5bc66ef8c9bd
#
_entry.id   02941d054971419132fb5bc66ef8c9bd
#
_cell.length_a   1.000
_cell.length_b   1.000
_cell.length_c   1.000
_cell.angle_alpha   90.00
_cell.angle_beta   90.00
_cell.angle_gamma   90.00
#
_symmetry.space_group_name_H-M   'P 1'
#
loop_
_entity.id
_entity.type
_entity.pdbx_description
1 polymer ?
#
loop_
_entity_poly.entity_id
_entity_poly.type
_entity_poly.pdbx_seq_one_letter_code
_entity_poly.pdbx_strand_id
1 'polypeptide(L)'
;MQRFSAAFIIFFALALTRASASLVDWDTLTWTPGSLSNSFDVDPANAGNDVTVTVNGDTSTMQASLASGNPMTPAITRAFDGGFSPGHNTLELAANFTTNTQALTVTINFAATYANGVANVSFNLFDIDFSNVSGNTYQDLIKSISATSTTGTSIAPTITGLGANVSLAGTGLSQTLTGTASTVDTGAGSGAGNATITFNATNIKSITFTYASTTMFANPTYQHIGIDDITYTVVPEINPSWLSLPMCIALASWSTVHHWKRQRRAARK
;
A
#
# COMPACT_ATOMS: atom_id res chain seq x y z
N MET A 1 -42.25 53.65 8.74
CA MET A 1 -42.27 52.28 8.18
C MET A 1 -40.82 51.79 8.08
N GLN A 2 -40.36 51.09 9.09
CA GLN A 2 -39.01 50.49 9.14
C GLN A 2 -38.97 49.25 8.27
N ARG A 3 -38.01 49.20 7.35
CA ARG A 3 -37.76 48.03 6.49
C ARG A 3 -36.76 47.13 7.23
N PHE A 4 -37.24 46.03 7.77
CA PHE A 4 -36.37 44.92 8.21
C PHE A 4 -35.84 44.18 6.99
N SER A 5 -34.59 44.36 6.67
CA SER A 5 -33.87 43.47 5.74
C SER A 5 -33.36 42.29 6.55
N ALA A 6 -34.03 41.14 6.47
CA ALA A 6 -33.52 39.88 6.98
C ALA A 6 -32.42 39.38 6.05
N ALA A 7 -31.19 39.57 6.46
CA ALA A 7 -30.04 38.93 5.83
C ALA A 7 -30.01 37.46 6.26
N PHE A 8 -30.35 36.56 5.34
CA PHE A 8 -30.25 35.12 5.57
C PHE A 8 -28.79 34.72 5.31
N ILE A 9 -28.02 34.57 6.37
CA ILE A 9 -26.66 34.05 6.30
C ILE A 9 -26.78 32.52 6.23
N ILE A 10 -26.57 31.93 5.07
CA ILE A 10 -26.49 30.50 4.87
C ILE A 10 -25.04 30.08 5.26
N PHE A 11 -24.88 29.49 6.43
CA PHE A 11 -23.66 28.80 6.82
C PHE A 11 -23.56 27.51 6.00
N PHE A 12 -22.67 27.47 5.02
CA PHE A 12 -22.22 26.22 4.38
C PHE A 12 -21.24 25.53 5.33
N ALA A 13 -21.71 24.62 6.15
CA ALA A 13 -20.83 23.67 6.81
C ALA A 13 -20.34 22.67 5.76
N LEU A 14 -19.21 22.92 5.12
CA LEU A 14 -18.48 21.88 4.38
C LEU A 14 -18.04 20.86 5.44
N ALA A 15 -18.70 19.72 5.49
CA ALA A 15 -18.16 18.54 6.16
C ALA A 15 -16.95 18.08 5.35
N LEU A 16 -15.76 18.59 5.70
CA LEU A 16 -14.48 18.08 5.20
C LEU A 16 -14.32 16.69 5.77
N THR A 17 -14.63 15.67 4.99
CA THR A 17 -14.19 14.31 5.29
C THR A 17 -12.67 14.33 5.30
N ARG A 18 -12.07 14.09 6.47
CA ARG A 18 -10.61 14.07 6.60
C ARG A 18 -10.10 12.79 5.97
N ALA A 19 -9.06 12.89 5.16
CA ALA A 19 -8.26 11.74 4.78
C ALA A 19 -7.68 11.14 6.07
N SER A 20 -7.94 9.86 6.32
CA SER A 20 -7.39 9.12 7.46
C SER A 20 -6.18 8.32 6.99
N ALA A 21 -5.10 8.39 7.74
CA ALA A 21 -3.99 7.46 7.56
C ALA A 21 -4.40 6.11 8.16
N SER A 22 -4.17 5.05 7.43
CA SER A 22 -4.40 3.66 7.84
C SER A 22 -3.09 2.89 7.76
N LEU A 23 -2.98 1.81 8.53
CA LEU A 23 -1.76 1.04 8.71
C LEU A 23 -2.09 -0.46 8.70
N VAL A 24 -1.44 -1.21 7.82
CA VAL A 24 -1.30 -2.66 7.98
C VAL A 24 -0.12 -2.88 8.91
N ASP A 25 -0.39 -3.11 10.18
CA ASP A 25 0.58 -3.22 11.27
C ASP A 25 0.76 -4.70 11.63
N TRP A 26 1.90 -5.28 11.23
CA TRP A 26 2.19 -6.68 11.47
C TRP A 26 2.36 -7.04 12.95
N ASP A 27 2.57 -6.04 13.83
CA ASP A 27 2.63 -6.29 15.28
C ASP A 27 1.26 -6.62 15.88
N THR A 28 0.18 -6.20 15.23
CA THR A 28 -1.20 -6.39 15.70
C THR A 28 -1.99 -7.42 14.90
N LEU A 29 -1.52 -7.77 13.72
CA LEU A 29 -2.19 -8.70 12.80
C LEU A 29 -1.72 -10.14 12.99
N THR A 30 -2.47 -11.08 12.45
CA THR A 30 -2.13 -12.50 12.45
C THR A 30 -2.08 -13.04 11.03
N TRP A 31 -1.09 -13.88 10.74
CA TRP A 31 -0.95 -14.61 9.49
C TRP A 31 -0.77 -16.10 9.78
N THR A 32 -1.58 -16.94 9.17
CA THR A 32 -1.36 -18.38 9.29
C THR A 32 -0.12 -18.76 8.48
N PRO A 33 0.96 -19.28 9.10
CA PRO A 33 2.18 -19.64 8.39
C PRO A 33 1.90 -20.53 7.18
N GLY A 34 2.46 -20.16 6.03
CA GLY A 34 2.27 -20.85 4.75
C GLY A 34 0.98 -20.52 4.00
N SER A 35 0.07 -19.71 4.56
CA SER A 35 -1.08 -19.19 3.80
C SER A 35 -0.60 -18.26 2.69
N LEU A 36 -1.06 -18.47 1.46
CA LEU A 36 -0.69 -17.66 0.31
C LEU A 36 -1.52 -16.38 0.15
N SER A 37 -2.54 -16.20 0.96
CA SER A 37 -3.37 -15.01 0.96
C SER A 37 -4.00 -14.78 2.32
N ASN A 38 -4.06 -13.52 2.75
CA ASN A 38 -4.84 -13.12 3.91
C ASN A 38 -5.44 -11.72 3.69
N SER A 39 -6.56 -11.46 4.37
CA SER A 39 -7.30 -10.20 4.29
C SER A 39 -7.48 -9.62 5.67
N PHE A 40 -7.36 -8.28 5.79
CA PHE A 40 -7.31 -7.56 7.04
C PHE A 40 -8.31 -6.41 7.06
N ASP A 41 -9.02 -6.27 8.16
CA ASP A 41 -9.84 -5.12 8.53
C ASP A 41 -8.94 -4.20 9.39
N VAL A 42 -8.46 -3.10 8.82
CA VAL A 42 -7.51 -2.17 9.43
C VAL A 42 -8.04 -0.73 9.49
N ASP A 43 -9.22 -0.48 8.91
CA ASP A 43 -9.93 0.80 8.97
C ASP A 43 -11.30 0.61 9.62
N PRO A 44 -11.46 0.85 10.93
CA PRO A 44 -12.73 0.66 11.63
C PRO A 44 -13.89 1.51 11.07
N ALA A 45 -13.60 2.51 10.24
CA ALA A 45 -14.62 3.34 9.60
C ALA A 45 -15.21 2.68 8.34
N ASN A 46 -14.55 1.64 7.82
CA ASN A 46 -14.97 0.88 6.66
C ASN A 46 -15.43 -0.53 7.10
N ALA A 47 -16.55 -0.99 6.61
CA ALA A 47 -17.04 -2.33 6.97
C ALA A 47 -16.38 -3.41 6.12
N GLY A 48 -15.78 -4.40 6.75
CA GLY A 48 -15.14 -5.55 6.11
C GLY A 48 -13.63 -5.40 5.93
N ASN A 49 -13.04 -6.32 5.17
CA ASN A 49 -11.60 -6.30 4.96
C ASN A 49 -11.17 -5.17 4.02
N ASP A 50 -10.16 -4.43 4.43
CA ASP A 50 -9.63 -3.24 3.73
C ASP A 50 -8.45 -3.55 2.82
N VAL A 51 -7.62 -4.49 3.24
CA VAL A 51 -6.41 -4.89 2.52
C VAL A 51 -6.34 -6.41 2.41
N THR A 52 -6.03 -6.88 1.21
CA THR A 52 -5.72 -8.31 0.96
C THR A 52 -4.30 -8.40 0.41
N VAL A 53 -3.45 -9.19 1.07
CA VAL A 53 -2.11 -9.51 0.58
C VAL A 53 -2.10 -10.93 0.05
N THR A 54 -1.57 -11.12 -1.16
CA THR A 54 -1.53 -12.42 -1.85
C THR A 54 -0.13 -12.67 -2.40
N VAL A 55 0.35 -13.90 -2.28
CA VAL A 55 1.62 -14.39 -2.87
C VAL A 55 1.30 -15.44 -3.92
N ASN A 56 1.82 -15.24 -5.12
CA ASN A 56 1.64 -16.12 -6.28
C ASN A 56 2.98 -16.42 -6.95
N GLY A 57 2.96 -17.20 -8.05
CA GLY A 57 4.15 -17.59 -8.81
C GLY A 57 4.65 -18.97 -8.39
N ASP A 58 5.95 -19.14 -8.26
CA ASP A 58 6.58 -20.42 -7.92
C ASP A 58 6.47 -20.74 -6.43
N THR A 59 5.26 -20.73 -5.87
CA THR A 59 4.99 -20.89 -4.44
C THR A 59 5.42 -22.23 -3.87
N SER A 60 5.65 -23.24 -4.71
CA SER A 60 6.24 -24.52 -4.29
C SER A 60 7.71 -24.40 -3.84
N THR A 61 8.36 -23.28 -4.13
CA THR A 61 9.71 -22.97 -3.66
C THR A 61 9.75 -22.38 -2.25
N MET A 62 8.60 -21.99 -1.70
CA MET A 62 8.53 -21.41 -0.35
C MET A 62 8.95 -22.41 0.70
N GLN A 63 9.62 -21.92 1.75
CA GLN A 63 10.29 -22.70 2.75
C GLN A 63 9.90 -22.30 4.17
N ALA A 64 10.30 -23.15 5.12
CA ALA A 64 10.34 -22.79 6.53
C ALA A 64 11.33 -21.64 6.74
N SER A 65 11.05 -20.77 7.70
CA SER A 65 11.98 -19.71 8.09
C SER A 65 13.10 -20.28 8.97
N LEU A 66 14.33 -20.14 8.52
CA LEU A 66 15.50 -20.51 9.34
C LEU A 66 15.76 -19.48 10.44
N ALA A 67 15.41 -18.21 10.20
CA ALA A 67 15.67 -17.13 11.15
C ALA A 67 14.60 -17.06 12.26
N SER A 68 13.33 -17.25 11.91
CA SER A 68 12.22 -17.13 12.86
C SER A 68 11.75 -18.45 13.46
N GLY A 69 12.13 -19.59 12.84
CA GLY A 69 11.65 -20.91 13.21
C GLY A 69 10.20 -21.21 12.79
N ASN A 70 9.57 -20.33 11.99
CA ASN A 70 8.25 -20.61 11.42
C ASN A 70 8.33 -21.81 10.47
N PRO A 71 7.37 -22.76 10.54
CA PRO A 71 7.43 -24.01 9.78
C PRO A 71 7.22 -23.81 8.27
N MET A 72 6.69 -22.68 7.86
CA MET A 72 6.46 -22.29 6.47
C MET A 72 6.25 -20.77 6.37
N THR A 73 6.71 -20.17 5.28
CA THR A 73 6.40 -18.79 4.92
C THR A 73 5.36 -18.75 3.79
N PRO A 74 4.61 -17.65 3.58
CA PRO A 74 4.65 -16.38 4.32
C PRO A 74 4.31 -16.55 5.81
N ALA A 75 4.99 -15.78 6.65
CA ALA A 75 4.74 -15.78 8.10
C ALA A 75 5.11 -14.42 8.71
N ILE A 76 4.41 -14.02 9.76
CA ILE A 76 4.79 -12.83 10.53
C ILE A 76 5.93 -13.20 11.49
N THR A 77 6.97 -12.37 11.52
CA THR A 77 8.16 -12.57 12.35
C THR A 77 8.84 -11.25 12.71
N ARG A 78 9.64 -11.26 13.79
CA ARG A 78 10.57 -10.18 14.14
C ARG A 78 12.01 -10.42 13.63
N ALA A 79 12.25 -11.51 12.94
CA ALA A 79 13.62 -11.86 12.51
C ALA A 79 14.15 -10.87 11.45
N PHE A 80 13.27 -10.24 10.67
CA PHE A 80 13.60 -9.31 9.58
C PHE A 80 13.07 -7.91 9.86
N ASP A 81 13.52 -7.29 10.94
CA ASP A 81 13.06 -5.98 11.41
C ASP A 81 13.83 -4.79 10.79
N GLY A 82 14.73 -5.05 9.84
CA GLY A 82 15.51 -4.02 9.16
C GLY A 82 16.45 -3.23 10.08
N GLY A 83 16.73 -3.72 11.28
CA GLY A 83 17.55 -3.04 12.28
C GLY A 83 16.82 -1.93 13.04
N PHE A 84 15.49 -1.88 12.98
CA PHE A 84 14.70 -0.96 13.79
C PHE A 84 14.68 -1.38 15.27
N SER A 85 14.61 -0.41 16.18
CA SER A 85 14.58 -0.66 17.62
C SER A 85 13.50 0.18 18.30
N PRO A 86 12.59 -0.42 19.10
CA PRO A 86 12.46 -1.86 19.32
C PRO A 86 12.09 -2.59 18.04
N GLY A 87 12.55 -3.83 17.89
CA GLY A 87 12.20 -4.65 16.73
C GLY A 87 10.70 -4.81 16.60
N HIS A 88 10.18 -4.69 15.38
CA HIS A 88 8.79 -4.88 15.03
C HIS A 88 8.63 -6.06 14.08
N ASN A 89 7.38 -6.53 13.92
CA ASN A 89 7.09 -7.66 13.05
C ASN A 89 7.09 -7.22 11.58
N THR A 90 7.38 -8.19 10.71
CA THR A 90 7.31 -8.07 9.25
C THR A 90 6.65 -9.31 8.67
N LEU A 91 6.15 -9.22 7.45
CA LEU A 91 5.73 -10.40 6.70
C LEU A 91 6.95 -10.96 5.96
N GLU A 92 7.45 -12.10 6.42
CA GLU A 92 8.59 -12.80 5.83
C GLU A 92 8.17 -13.67 4.65
N LEU A 93 8.97 -13.63 3.59
CA LEU A 93 8.98 -14.57 2.48
C LEU A 93 10.32 -15.27 2.44
N ALA A 94 10.36 -16.59 2.67
CA ALA A 94 11.53 -17.42 2.48
C ALA A 94 11.32 -18.34 1.28
N ALA A 95 12.28 -18.42 0.37
CA ALA A 95 12.22 -19.24 -0.82
C ALA A 95 13.55 -19.95 -1.09
N ASN A 96 13.48 -21.17 -1.61
CA ASN A 96 14.63 -21.88 -2.16
C ASN A 96 14.44 -22.01 -3.68
N PHE A 97 14.81 -20.98 -4.42
CA PHE A 97 14.75 -21.01 -5.88
C PHE A 97 15.80 -21.98 -6.41
N THR A 98 15.37 -23.00 -7.13
CA THR A 98 16.26 -23.99 -7.74
C THR A 98 16.75 -23.58 -9.12
N THR A 99 16.15 -22.53 -9.68
CA THR A 99 16.58 -21.87 -10.93
C THR A 99 16.38 -20.36 -10.83
N ASN A 100 17.17 -19.59 -11.56
CA ASN A 100 17.07 -18.12 -11.62
C ASN A 100 15.88 -17.61 -12.45
N THR A 101 15.03 -18.48 -12.94
CA THR A 101 13.78 -18.13 -13.64
C THR A 101 12.57 -18.16 -12.71
N GLN A 102 12.71 -18.79 -11.54
CA GLN A 102 11.63 -18.86 -10.54
C GLN A 102 11.46 -17.51 -9.82
N ALA A 103 10.23 -17.24 -9.44
CA ALA A 103 9.89 -15.99 -8.80
C ALA A 103 8.58 -16.09 -7.99
N LEU A 104 8.48 -15.26 -6.97
CA LEU A 104 7.25 -15.00 -6.22
C LEU A 104 6.73 -13.62 -6.59
N THR A 105 5.42 -13.49 -6.72
CA THR A 105 4.75 -12.20 -6.95
C THR A 105 3.88 -11.87 -5.75
N VAL A 106 4.16 -10.76 -5.11
CA VAL A 106 3.33 -10.20 -4.03
C VAL A 106 2.37 -9.19 -4.62
N THR A 107 1.10 -9.30 -4.25
CA THR A 107 0.06 -8.34 -4.60
C THR A 107 -0.64 -7.86 -3.34
N ILE A 108 -0.70 -6.56 -3.15
CA ILE A 108 -1.42 -5.87 -2.09
C ILE A 108 -2.64 -5.21 -2.74
N ASN A 109 -3.84 -5.70 -2.45
CA ASN A 109 -5.08 -5.16 -2.98
C ASN A 109 -5.81 -4.36 -1.89
N PHE A 110 -6.24 -3.17 -2.24
CA PHE A 110 -7.10 -2.35 -1.39
C PHE A 110 -8.58 -2.63 -1.72
N ALA A 111 -9.43 -2.55 -0.71
CA ALA A 111 -10.84 -2.93 -0.82
C ALA A 111 -11.59 -2.15 -1.92
N ALA A 112 -12.56 -2.81 -2.55
CA ALA A 112 -13.39 -2.18 -3.56
C ALA A 112 -14.31 -1.07 -2.98
N THR A 113 -14.51 -1.09 -1.66
CA THR A 113 -15.21 -0.04 -0.89
C THR A 113 -14.46 1.29 -0.92
N TYR A 114 -13.16 1.31 -1.18
CA TYR A 114 -12.41 2.51 -1.48
C TYR A 114 -12.56 2.87 -2.96
N ALA A 115 -13.75 3.37 -3.36
CA ALA A 115 -14.09 3.62 -4.77
C ALA A 115 -13.11 4.59 -5.46
N ASN A 116 -12.55 5.56 -4.72
CA ASN A 116 -11.52 6.47 -5.20
C ASN A 116 -10.10 5.91 -5.05
N GLY A 117 -9.96 4.68 -4.54
CA GLY A 117 -8.68 4.08 -4.18
C GLY A 117 -8.07 4.68 -2.90
N VAL A 118 -6.81 4.39 -2.67
CA VAL A 118 -6.02 4.95 -1.57
C VAL A 118 -4.89 5.83 -2.11
N ALA A 119 -4.26 6.60 -1.22
CA ALA A 119 -3.19 7.53 -1.58
C ALA A 119 -1.94 7.29 -0.72
N ASN A 120 -0.79 7.76 -1.22
CA ASN A 120 0.45 7.86 -0.46
C ASN A 120 0.84 6.53 0.21
N VAL A 121 0.83 5.45 -0.56
CA VAL A 121 1.20 4.14 -0.01
C VAL A 121 2.71 4.04 0.15
N SER A 122 3.17 3.59 1.32
CA SER A 122 4.59 3.40 1.62
C SER A 122 4.81 2.16 2.48
N PHE A 123 5.88 1.43 2.21
CA PHE A 123 6.38 0.31 3.02
C PHE A 123 7.88 0.13 2.78
N ASN A 124 8.55 -0.58 3.68
CA ASN A 124 9.93 -0.98 3.49
C ASN A 124 10.02 -2.45 3.05
N LEU A 125 11.08 -2.76 2.34
CA LEU A 125 11.57 -4.12 2.14
C LEU A 125 12.88 -4.26 2.89
N PHE A 126 13.08 -5.40 3.56
CA PHE A 126 14.25 -5.70 4.37
C PHE A 126 14.96 -6.92 3.85
N ASP A 127 16.24 -7.01 4.13
CA ASP A 127 17.09 -8.17 3.84
C ASP A 127 17.26 -8.44 2.34
N ILE A 128 17.30 -7.35 1.54
CA ILE A 128 17.68 -7.44 0.11
C ILE A 128 19.19 -7.54 0.06
N ASP A 129 19.72 -8.74 -0.17
CA ASP A 129 21.14 -8.97 -0.06
C ASP A 129 21.71 -10.00 -1.07
N PHE A 130 22.91 -10.44 -0.81
CA PHE A 130 23.67 -11.34 -1.66
C PHE A 130 24.52 -12.27 -0.81
N SER A 131 24.50 -13.55 -1.13
CA SER A 131 25.42 -14.53 -0.55
C SER A 131 26.14 -15.31 -1.65
N ASN A 132 27.43 -15.52 -1.46
CA ASN A 132 28.27 -16.38 -2.29
C ASN A 132 29.13 -17.30 -1.41
N VAL A 133 28.50 -17.88 -0.40
CA VAL A 133 29.15 -18.83 0.51
C VAL A 133 28.81 -20.23 0.05
N SER A 134 29.75 -21.15 0.14
CA SER A 134 29.53 -22.57 -0.23
C SER A 134 28.26 -23.11 0.46
N GLY A 135 27.32 -23.60 -0.32
CA GLY A 135 26.02 -24.09 0.14
C GLY A 135 24.94 -23.03 0.30
N ASN A 136 25.28 -21.73 0.19
CA ASN A 136 24.32 -20.64 0.21
C ASN A 136 24.70 -19.57 -0.82
N THR A 137 24.16 -19.69 -2.04
CA THR A 137 24.49 -18.83 -3.17
C THR A 137 23.22 -18.24 -3.76
N TYR A 138 23.03 -16.93 -3.62
CA TYR A 138 21.91 -16.19 -4.19
C TYR A 138 22.26 -14.71 -4.35
N GLN A 139 21.46 -13.99 -5.09
CA GLN A 139 21.43 -12.53 -5.12
C GLN A 139 19.97 -12.11 -5.28
N ASP A 140 19.43 -11.49 -4.25
CA ASP A 140 18.05 -11.01 -4.26
C ASP A 140 17.80 -10.03 -5.38
N LEU A 141 16.61 -10.17 -5.98
CA LEU A 141 16.11 -9.30 -7.02
C LEU A 141 14.64 -8.95 -6.74
N ILE A 142 14.37 -7.67 -6.53
CA ILE A 142 13.01 -7.13 -6.54
C ILE A 142 12.81 -6.41 -7.86
N LYS A 143 11.77 -6.78 -8.60
CA LYS A 143 11.47 -6.23 -9.93
C LYS A 143 9.96 -6.05 -10.15
N SER A 144 9.59 -5.44 -11.27
CA SER A 144 8.18 -5.21 -11.64
C SER A 144 7.38 -4.49 -10.56
N ILE A 145 8.04 -3.55 -9.88
CA ILE A 145 7.45 -2.79 -8.77
C ILE A 145 6.50 -1.74 -9.37
N SER A 146 5.21 -1.88 -9.12
CA SER A 146 4.20 -0.97 -9.65
C SER A 146 2.97 -0.91 -8.77
N ALA A 147 2.25 0.21 -8.81
CA ALA A 147 0.87 0.27 -8.37
C ALA A 147 -0.07 0.36 -9.58
N THR A 148 -1.31 -0.08 -9.41
CA THR A 148 -2.37 0.07 -10.40
C THR A 148 -3.43 1.02 -9.84
N SER A 149 -3.80 2.02 -10.63
CA SER A 149 -4.84 2.98 -10.26
C SER A 149 -6.25 2.37 -10.38
N THR A 150 -7.26 3.04 -9.84
CA THR A 150 -8.68 2.68 -10.02
C THR A 150 -9.11 2.69 -11.48
N THR A 151 -8.39 3.40 -12.37
CA THR A 151 -8.63 3.42 -13.82
C THR A 151 -7.82 2.39 -14.59
N GLY A 152 -7.01 1.55 -13.92
CA GLY A 152 -6.17 0.53 -14.55
C GLY A 152 -4.81 1.03 -15.04
N THR A 153 -4.44 2.28 -14.76
CA THR A 153 -3.14 2.84 -15.16
C THR A 153 -2.05 2.39 -14.20
N SER A 154 -0.90 1.99 -14.73
CA SER A 154 0.28 1.64 -13.92
C SER A 154 0.97 2.90 -13.40
N ILE A 155 1.37 2.86 -12.13
CA ILE A 155 2.04 3.93 -11.40
C ILE A 155 3.41 3.42 -10.98
N ALA A 156 4.45 4.19 -11.31
CA ALA A 156 5.81 3.87 -10.91
C ALA A 156 6.07 4.21 -9.44
N PRO A 157 6.94 3.44 -8.74
CA PRO A 157 7.37 3.76 -7.39
C PRO A 157 8.37 4.92 -7.36
N THR A 158 8.47 5.57 -6.21
CA THR A 158 9.64 6.29 -5.76
C THR A 158 10.37 5.39 -4.76
N ILE A 159 11.64 5.07 -5.03
CA ILE A 159 12.44 4.18 -4.18
C ILE A 159 13.54 5.00 -3.52
N THR A 160 13.61 4.91 -2.20
CA THR A 160 14.56 5.66 -1.35
C THR A 160 15.06 4.78 -0.20
N GLY A 161 15.80 5.35 0.75
CA GLY A 161 16.19 4.64 1.97
C GLY A 161 17.02 3.39 1.73
N LEU A 162 17.82 3.38 0.64
CA LEU A 162 18.65 2.21 0.29
C LEU A 162 19.70 1.96 1.35
N GLY A 163 19.71 0.75 1.88
CA GLY A 163 20.79 0.23 2.71
C GLY A 163 22.08 0.05 1.91
N ALA A 164 23.21 -0.07 2.61
CA ALA A 164 24.53 -0.12 1.99
C ALA A 164 24.72 -1.31 1.03
N ASN A 165 23.93 -2.38 1.21
CA ASN A 165 23.99 -3.61 0.41
C ASN A 165 22.90 -3.67 -0.68
N VAL A 166 22.17 -2.58 -0.93
CA VAL A 166 21.12 -2.54 -1.95
C VAL A 166 21.50 -1.64 -3.09
N SER A 167 21.36 -2.11 -4.31
CA SER A 167 21.54 -1.35 -5.54
C SER A 167 20.19 -1.13 -6.24
N LEU A 168 19.94 0.10 -6.66
CA LEU A 168 18.78 0.48 -7.47
C LEU A 168 19.23 0.70 -8.91
N ALA A 169 18.58 0.03 -9.86
CA ALA A 169 18.78 0.21 -11.30
C ALA A 169 17.46 0.52 -12.01
N GLY A 170 17.54 1.10 -13.22
CA GLY A 170 16.37 1.49 -14.01
C GLY A 170 15.68 2.76 -13.53
N THR A 171 14.57 3.11 -14.19
CA THR A 171 13.72 4.26 -13.86
C THR A 171 12.25 3.96 -14.09
N GLY A 172 11.36 4.68 -13.42
CA GLY A 172 9.91 4.50 -13.58
C GLY A 172 9.49 3.06 -13.29
N LEU A 173 8.75 2.43 -14.20
CA LEU A 173 8.25 1.04 -14.05
C LEU A 173 9.33 -0.02 -14.29
N SER A 174 10.51 0.35 -14.76
CA SER A 174 11.64 -0.56 -14.98
C SER A 174 12.63 -0.62 -13.81
N GLN A 175 12.31 0.03 -12.69
CA GLN A 175 13.15 0.00 -11.50
C GLN A 175 13.28 -1.42 -10.93
N THR A 176 14.52 -1.76 -10.53
CA THR A 176 14.85 -3.02 -9.87
C THR A 176 15.77 -2.76 -8.68
N LEU A 177 15.59 -3.55 -7.62
CA LEU A 177 16.50 -3.59 -6.48
C LEU A 177 17.24 -4.91 -6.49
N THR A 178 18.54 -4.87 -6.23
CA THR A 178 19.37 -6.07 -6.12
C THR A 178 20.28 -5.97 -4.93
N GLY A 179 20.51 -7.11 -4.25
CA GLY A 179 21.58 -7.22 -3.29
C GLY A 179 22.93 -6.97 -3.97
N THR A 180 23.81 -6.20 -3.34
CA THR A 180 25.14 -5.96 -3.89
C THR A 180 26.08 -7.11 -3.53
N ALA A 181 27.06 -7.36 -4.41
CA ALA A 181 28.08 -8.38 -4.19
C ALA A 181 28.92 -8.06 -2.95
N SER A 182 28.42 -8.42 -1.81
CA SER A 182 29.14 -8.49 -0.55
C SER A 182 29.42 -9.95 -0.23
N THR A 183 30.52 -10.22 0.43
CA THR A 183 30.87 -11.58 0.87
C THR A 183 30.11 -12.02 2.11
N VAL A 184 29.20 -11.19 2.59
CA VAL A 184 28.51 -11.39 3.87
C VAL A 184 27.02 -11.20 3.63
N ASP A 185 26.26 -12.26 3.86
CA ASP A 185 24.84 -12.28 4.10
C ASP A 185 24.48 -11.15 5.11
N THR A 186 23.55 -10.30 4.75
CA THR A 186 23.10 -9.22 5.63
C THR A 186 22.33 -9.87 6.78
N GLY A 187 22.80 -9.71 8.01
CA GLY A 187 22.06 -10.25 9.16
C GLY A 187 20.64 -9.68 9.21
N ALA A 188 19.66 -10.53 9.48
CA ALA A 188 18.23 -10.24 9.46
C ALA A 188 17.81 -8.96 10.22
N GLY A 189 18.54 -8.59 11.29
CA GLY A 189 18.33 -7.34 12.04
C GLY A 189 19.23 -6.18 11.58
N SER A 190 19.67 -6.15 10.32
CA SER A 190 20.52 -5.11 9.76
C SER A 190 19.78 -4.20 8.80
N GLY A 191 19.99 -2.90 8.92
CA GLY A 191 19.47 -1.91 7.93
C GLY A 191 20.21 -1.91 6.59
N ALA A 192 21.26 -2.70 6.41
CA ALA A 192 22.07 -2.68 5.19
C ALA A 192 21.33 -3.25 3.96
N GLY A 193 20.33 -4.12 4.16
CA GLY A 193 19.47 -4.70 3.12
C GLY A 193 18.13 -3.97 2.92
N ASN A 194 17.97 -2.75 3.41
CA ASN A 194 16.69 -2.06 3.39
C ASN A 194 16.46 -1.28 2.11
N ALA A 195 15.17 -1.12 1.73
CA ALA A 195 14.71 -0.16 0.72
C ALA A 195 13.30 0.32 1.07
N THR A 196 13.03 1.61 0.90
CA THR A 196 11.70 2.20 1.07
C THR A 196 11.02 2.36 -0.28
N ILE A 197 9.82 1.81 -0.42
CA ILE A 197 8.97 1.88 -1.61
C ILE A 197 7.81 2.84 -1.32
N THR A 198 7.63 3.87 -2.14
CA THR A 198 6.55 4.85 -1.98
C THR A 198 5.82 5.07 -3.31
N PHE A 199 4.51 5.17 -3.26
CA PHE A 199 3.65 5.55 -4.37
C PHE A 199 2.88 6.84 -4.02
N ASN A 200 3.34 7.97 -4.56
CA ASN A 200 2.76 9.29 -4.33
C ASN A 200 1.59 9.58 -5.29
N ALA A 201 0.57 8.74 -5.28
CA ALA A 201 -0.64 8.89 -6.09
C ALA A 201 -1.89 8.89 -5.19
N THR A 202 -3.01 9.32 -5.73
CA THR A 202 -4.25 9.51 -4.97
C THR A 202 -5.38 8.54 -5.33
N ASN A 203 -5.10 7.54 -6.14
CA ASN A 203 -6.12 6.63 -6.67
C ASN A 203 -5.60 5.20 -6.82
N ILE A 204 -4.79 4.74 -5.89
CA ILE A 204 -4.17 3.42 -5.93
C ILE A 204 -5.22 2.37 -5.55
N LYS A 205 -5.34 1.35 -6.39
CA LYS A 205 -6.19 0.17 -6.18
C LYS A 205 -5.40 -1.04 -5.69
N SER A 206 -4.19 -1.23 -6.22
CA SER A 206 -3.33 -2.34 -5.86
C SER A 206 -1.86 -2.02 -6.08
N ILE A 207 -1.00 -2.77 -5.43
CA ILE A 207 0.45 -2.75 -5.61
C ILE A 207 0.91 -4.16 -5.92
N THR A 208 1.90 -4.28 -6.80
CA THR A 208 2.51 -5.56 -7.14
C THR A 208 4.02 -5.40 -7.23
N PHE A 209 4.75 -6.39 -6.76
CA PHE A 209 6.19 -6.55 -7.02
C PHE A 209 6.55 -8.03 -7.11
N THR A 210 7.67 -8.32 -7.76
CA THR A 210 8.18 -9.68 -7.93
C THR A 210 9.49 -9.85 -7.19
N TYR A 211 9.57 -10.89 -6.35
CA TYR A 211 10.76 -11.36 -5.67
C TYR A 211 11.35 -12.56 -6.40
N ALA A 212 12.63 -12.50 -6.70
CA ALA A 212 13.35 -13.50 -7.47
C ALA A 212 14.85 -13.50 -7.09
N SER A 213 15.63 -14.34 -7.73
CA SER A 213 17.09 -14.21 -7.77
C SER A 213 17.56 -13.64 -9.10
N THR A 214 18.73 -13.00 -9.12
CA THR A 214 19.35 -12.55 -10.38
C THR A 214 19.89 -13.72 -11.18
N THR A 215 20.34 -13.44 -12.41
CA THR A 215 21.00 -14.46 -13.26
C THR A 215 22.44 -14.78 -12.88
N MET A 216 22.95 -14.21 -11.77
CA MET A 216 24.31 -14.43 -11.30
C MET A 216 24.57 -15.91 -10.96
N PHE A 217 23.58 -16.57 -10.37
CA PHE A 217 23.61 -18.00 -10.07
C PHE A 217 22.54 -18.71 -10.89
N ALA A 218 22.93 -19.79 -11.59
CA ALA A 218 21.97 -20.60 -12.35
C ALA A 218 21.00 -21.34 -11.42
N ASN A 219 21.50 -21.77 -10.27
CA ASN A 219 20.76 -22.48 -9.23
C ASN A 219 20.92 -21.72 -7.90
N PRO A 220 20.16 -20.62 -7.69
CA PRO A 220 20.18 -19.92 -6.41
C PRO A 220 19.63 -20.84 -5.32
N THR A 221 20.04 -20.57 -4.10
CA THR A 221 19.65 -21.37 -2.93
C THR A 221 18.64 -20.60 -2.07
N TYR A 222 18.54 -20.99 -0.81
CA TYR A 222 17.65 -20.40 0.17
C TYR A 222 17.93 -18.90 0.38
N GLN A 223 16.90 -18.10 0.27
CA GLN A 223 16.93 -16.66 0.42
C GLN A 223 15.62 -16.16 1.01
N HIS A 224 15.61 -14.95 1.59
CA HIS A 224 14.41 -14.38 2.19
C HIS A 224 14.39 -12.86 2.13
N ILE A 225 13.18 -12.30 2.26
CA ILE A 225 12.94 -10.86 2.46
C ILE A 225 11.88 -10.66 3.53
N GLY A 226 11.92 -9.49 4.19
CA GLY A 226 10.85 -8.98 5.04
C GLY A 226 10.07 -7.87 4.34
N ILE A 227 8.76 -7.88 4.47
CA ILE A 227 7.87 -6.79 4.06
C ILE A 227 7.39 -6.11 5.33
N ASP A 228 7.74 -4.84 5.47
CA ASP A 228 7.38 -3.99 6.61
C ASP A 228 5.91 -3.60 6.61
N ASP A 229 5.50 -2.90 7.65
CA ASP A 229 4.19 -2.26 7.77
C ASP A 229 3.85 -1.41 6.54
N ILE A 230 2.57 -1.45 6.13
CA ILE A 230 2.11 -0.75 4.95
C ILE A 230 1.25 0.44 5.40
N THR A 231 1.76 1.64 5.21
CA THR A 231 1.01 2.88 5.45
C THR A 231 0.29 3.33 4.19
N TYR A 232 -0.92 3.84 4.34
CA TYR A 232 -1.67 4.46 3.25
C TYR A 232 -2.67 5.49 3.78
N THR A 233 -3.21 6.29 2.88
CA THR A 233 -4.24 7.29 3.20
C THR A 233 -5.52 6.95 2.44
N VAL A 234 -6.64 6.82 3.14
CA VAL A 234 -7.95 6.62 2.51
C VAL A 234 -8.36 7.91 1.80
N VAL A 235 -8.72 7.79 0.51
CA VAL A 235 -9.23 8.93 -0.26
C VAL A 235 -10.73 9.07 -0.01
N PRO A 236 -11.20 10.18 0.60
CA PRO A 236 -12.60 10.33 0.94
C PRO A 236 -13.51 10.29 -0.29
N GLU A 237 -14.63 9.61 -0.17
CA GLU A 237 -15.69 9.67 -1.16
C GLU A 237 -16.53 10.91 -0.97
N ILE A 238 -16.68 11.71 -2.03
CA ILE A 238 -17.65 12.79 -2.04
C ILE A 238 -19.03 12.14 -2.25
N ASN A 239 -19.77 11.96 -1.18
CA ASN A 239 -21.15 11.48 -1.29
C ASN A 239 -22.01 12.54 -1.99
N PRO A 240 -22.43 12.31 -3.26
CA PRO A 240 -23.18 13.30 -4.04
C PRO A 240 -24.54 13.66 -3.41
N SER A 241 -25.07 12.85 -2.49
CA SER A 241 -26.31 13.17 -1.77
C SER A 241 -26.19 14.43 -0.90
N TRP A 242 -24.98 14.79 -0.47
CA TRP A 242 -24.71 16.01 0.31
C TRP A 242 -24.73 17.27 -0.56
N LEU A 243 -24.49 17.14 -1.88
CA LEU A 243 -24.55 18.24 -2.82
C LEU A 243 -25.99 18.51 -3.28
N SER A 244 -26.88 17.52 -3.25
CA SER A 244 -28.27 17.66 -3.69
C SER A 244 -29.12 18.46 -2.70
N LEU A 245 -28.90 18.33 -1.41
CA LEU A 245 -29.69 19.01 -0.37
C LEU A 245 -29.56 20.53 -0.39
N PRO A 246 -28.35 21.15 -0.42
CA PRO A 246 -28.20 22.59 -0.53
C PRO A 246 -28.71 23.14 -1.88
N MET A 247 -28.56 22.38 -2.96
CA MET A 247 -29.05 22.81 -4.27
C MET A 247 -30.59 22.80 -4.34
N CYS A 248 -31.24 21.82 -3.72
CA CYS A 248 -32.72 21.79 -3.59
C CYS A 248 -33.23 22.95 -2.71
N ILE A 249 -32.55 23.28 -1.61
CA ILE A 249 -32.91 24.40 -0.73
C ILE A 249 -32.73 25.73 -1.48
N ALA A 250 -31.64 25.89 -2.23
CA ALA A 250 -31.40 27.10 -3.04
C ALA A 250 -32.47 27.30 -4.14
N LEU A 251 -32.84 26.23 -4.82
CA LEU A 251 -33.91 26.27 -5.86
C LEU A 251 -35.27 26.55 -5.26
N ALA A 252 -35.61 25.93 -4.11
CA ALA A 252 -36.88 26.20 -3.42
C ALA A 252 -36.97 27.65 -2.93
N SER A 253 -35.89 28.20 -2.35
CA SER A 253 -35.86 29.60 -1.90
C SER A 253 -35.96 30.60 -3.07
N TRP A 254 -35.33 30.28 -4.21
CA TRP A 254 -35.40 31.11 -5.39
C TRP A 254 -36.82 31.12 -6.00
N SER A 255 -37.51 29.98 -6.05
CA SER A 255 -38.88 29.87 -6.55
C SER A 255 -39.87 30.63 -5.69
N THR A 256 -39.74 30.58 -4.35
CA THR A 256 -40.63 31.34 -3.44
C THR A 256 -40.43 32.84 -3.53
N VAL A 257 -39.20 33.34 -3.68
CA VAL A 257 -38.93 34.78 -3.88
C VAL A 257 -39.49 35.26 -5.21
N HIS A 258 -39.39 34.46 -6.27
CA HIS A 258 -39.96 34.82 -7.59
C HIS A 258 -41.50 34.82 -7.59
N HIS A 259 -42.11 33.84 -6.90
CA HIS A 259 -43.58 33.79 -6.79
C HIS A 259 -44.11 35.00 -6.02
N TRP A 260 -43.46 35.40 -4.94
CA TRP A 260 -43.86 36.56 -4.14
C TRP A 260 -43.70 37.88 -4.90
N LYS A 261 -42.66 38.04 -5.70
CA LYS A 261 -42.49 39.21 -6.57
C LYS A 261 -43.58 39.30 -7.66
N ARG A 262 -44.04 38.18 -8.21
CA ARG A 262 -45.14 38.14 -9.19
C ARG A 262 -46.47 38.56 -8.57
N GLN A 263 -46.82 38.06 -7.40
CA GLN A 263 -48.06 38.42 -6.68
C GLN A 263 -48.11 39.89 -6.31
N ARG A 264 -47.02 40.51 -5.87
CA ARG A 264 -46.97 41.96 -5.60
C ARG A 264 -47.14 42.84 -6.85
N ARG A 265 -46.71 42.36 -8.01
CA ARG A 265 -46.95 43.09 -9.26
C ARG A 265 -48.40 43.00 -9.74
N ALA A 266 -49.09 41.91 -9.48
CA ALA A 266 -50.49 41.72 -9.82
C ALA A 266 -51.44 42.56 -8.93
N ALA A 267 -51.08 42.75 -7.65
CA ALA A 267 -51.85 43.53 -6.70
C ALA A 267 -51.71 45.08 -6.83
N ARG A 268 -50.88 45.55 -7.78
CA ARG A 268 -50.66 46.97 -8.05
C ARG A 268 -51.27 47.43 -9.38
N LYS A 269 -51.98 46.60 -10.10
CA LYS A 269 -52.85 46.90 -11.25
C LYS A 269 -54.28 46.85 -10.80
#